data_6064b7b3cb08ab236d84a31f8c1fa24e
#
_entry.id   6064b7b3cb08ab236d84a31f8c1fa24e
#
_cell.length_a   1.000
_cell.length_b   1.000
_cell.length_c   1.000
_cell.angle_alpha   90.00
_cell.angle_beta   90.00
_cell.angle_gamma   90.00
#
_symmetry.space_group_name_H-M   'P 1'
#
loop_
_entity.id
_entity.type
_entity.pdbx_description
1 polymer ?
#
loop_
_entity_poly.entity_id
_entity_poly.type
_entity_poly.pdbx_seq_one_letter_code
_entity_poly.pdbx_strand_id
1 'polypeptide(L)'
;MGVFMIVPPLVALFAWVPISLLIFRRFPVRKAILFTFVGGWAVLPAANYASKGNAFPYWILGTSLESDYFITKATIIGFTGILGVYLFDRKSFKRFRLTVWDLAMGMWLIAPLLSAIANPESFLEGCTGELYQLLAWGSPYLIGRLYFTDTQSLRLAAKAFVIGGLSYIPFCIFENIKGPQIYARLYGYQPFQTNGAQRFYGYRPIGLLENGNQLGIWMATSTLIALWLWRRKTDKTILGIPILLVALALFAVTILCQSTGAILLLLALTPFVFVDPRHLSRTVSIVLVVGILAFAGFRIANVVSFHDLVQQNPAAHAVDSYLKSIGKGSLGWRLNEDERHMTTALEEPILGYGQWNWWIDGIERPWSLWLLVFGMYGSVGLVSLEALLLIPALRAVWFPLARSDIGYTNMRHTLSAAVLISAIDSLLNSAIILPLLLVIGGMTIWTSTDTEVDTDFEKSRAASGTPGWRGSQNPRRKTAKVVR
;
A
#
# COMPACT_ATOMS: atom_id res chain seq x y z
N MET A 1 33.16 -11.88 2.53
CA MET A 1 32.77 -12.31 1.17
C MET A 1 32.12 -11.12 0.50
N GLY A 2 32.75 -10.48 -0.49
CA GLY A 2 32.23 -9.30 -1.16
C GLY A 2 30.91 -9.64 -1.85
N VAL A 3 29.86 -8.87 -1.55
CA VAL A 3 28.56 -9.00 -2.24
C VAL A 3 28.74 -8.35 -3.60
N PHE A 4 28.78 -9.15 -4.66
CA PHE A 4 28.78 -8.64 -6.02
C PHE A 4 27.42 -8.06 -6.34
N MET A 5 27.34 -6.74 -6.47
CA MET A 5 26.16 -6.03 -6.94
C MET A 5 25.92 -6.36 -8.42
N ILE A 6 24.73 -6.86 -8.74
CA ILE A 6 24.35 -7.24 -10.11
C ILE A 6 23.89 -5.98 -10.88
N VAL A 7 23.05 -5.15 -10.22
CA VAL A 7 22.46 -3.94 -10.83
C VAL A 7 22.61 -2.77 -9.86
N PRO A 8 23.28 -1.69 -10.24
CA PRO A 8 23.31 -0.46 -9.44
C PRO A 8 21.89 0.07 -9.21
N PRO A 9 21.52 0.46 -7.97
CA PRO A 9 20.19 0.95 -7.64
C PRO A 9 19.70 2.09 -8.54
N LEU A 10 20.56 3.09 -8.81
CA LEU A 10 20.24 4.18 -9.73
C LEU A 10 19.92 3.69 -11.14
N VAL A 11 20.69 2.72 -11.65
CA VAL A 11 20.43 2.14 -12.98
C VAL A 11 19.08 1.44 -13.01
N ALA A 12 18.73 0.68 -11.98
CA ALA A 12 17.42 0.02 -11.88
C ALA A 12 16.28 1.04 -11.85
N LEU A 13 16.42 2.09 -11.03
CA LEU A 13 15.41 3.14 -10.87
C LEU A 13 15.20 3.90 -12.19
N PHE A 14 16.26 4.39 -12.83
CA PHE A 14 16.13 5.16 -14.08
C PHE A 14 15.75 4.28 -15.28
N ALA A 15 16.21 3.02 -15.36
CA ALA A 15 15.79 2.10 -16.40
C ALA A 15 14.29 1.79 -16.36
N TRP A 16 13.65 1.93 -15.19
CA TRP A 16 12.20 1.73 -15.06
C TRP A 16 11.40 2.70 -15.92
N VAL A 17 11.88 3.91 -16.13
CA VAL A 17 11.21 4.93 -16.94
C VAL A 17 11.05 4.45 -18.40
N PRO A 18 12.09 4.18 -19.18
CA PRO A 18 11.93 3.71 -20.55
C PRO A 18 11.21 2.35 -20.62
N ILE A 19 11.44 1.43 -19.69
CA ILE A 19 10.74 0.14 -19.65
C ILE A 19 9.23 0.37 -19.54
N SER A 20 8.78 1.18 -18.59
CA SER A 20 7.36 1.47 -18.42
C SER A 20 6.77 2.21 -19.61
N LEU A 21 7.48 3.17 -20.19
CA LEU A 21 7.02 3.87 -21.40
C LEU A 21 6.87 2.92 -22.59
N LEU A 22 7.74 1.95 -22.75
CA LEU A 22 7.58 0.88 -23.74
C LEU A 22 6.34 0.02 -23.47
N ILE A 23 6.02 -0.25 -22.20
CA ILE A 23 4.80 -0.97 -21.81
C ILE A 23 3.56 -0.11 -22.11
N PHE A 24 3.58 1.19 -21.82
CA PHE A 24 2.49 2.11 -22.21
C PHE A 24 2.26 2.13 -23.73
N ARG A 25 3.33 2.08 -24.52
CA ARG A 25 3.24 2.00 -25.97
C ARG A 25 2.64 0.69 -26.46
N ARG A 26 2.90 -0.43 -25.75
CA ARG A 26 2.57 -1.79 -26.21
C ARG A 26 1.23 -2.30 -25.70
N PHE A 27 0.79 -1.87 -24.53
CA PHE A 27 -0.39 -2.38 -23.84
C PHE A 27 -1.43 -1.30 -23.59
N PRO A 28 -2.71 -1.68 -23.36
CA PRO A 28 -3.73 -0.75 -22.90
C PRO A 28 -3.28 0.02 -21.64
N VAL A 29 -3.64 1.30 -21.56
CA VAL A 29 -3.15 2.22 -20.51
C VAL A 29 -3.38 1.68 -19.10
N ARG A 30 -4.54 1.10 -18.79
CA ARG A 30 -4.83 0.50 -17.48
C ARG A 30 -3.85 -0.61 -17.10
N LYS A 31 -3.47 -1.48 -18.06
CA LYS A 31 -2.49 -2.54 -17.82
C LYS A 31 -1.08 -1.98 -17.65
N ALA A 32 -0.73 -0.96 -18.44
CA ALA A 32 0.56 -0.28 -18.33
C ALA A 32 0.71 0.42 -16.98
N ILE A 33 -0.34 1.09 -16.48
CA ILE A 33 -0.38 1.68 -15.14
C ILE A 33 -0.12 0.61 -14.08
N LEU A 34 -0.83 -0.50 -14.10
CA LEU A 34 -0.66 -1.57 -13.10
C LEU A 34 0.74 -2.18 -13.16
N PHE A 35 1.29 -2.38 -14.36
CA PHE A 35 2.69 -2.80 -14.49
C PHE A 35 3.63 -1.78 -13.86
N THR A 36 3.46 -0.50 -14.15
CA THR A 36 4.32 0.56 -13.64
C THR A 36 4.29 0.63 -12.12
N PHE A 37 3.09 0.61 -11.51
CA PHE A 37 2.96 0.80 -10.06
C PHE A 37 3.17 -0.51 -9.28
N VAL A 38 2.48 -1.58 -9.63
CA VAL A 38 2.57 -2.86 -8.90
C VAL A 38 3.88 -3.58 -9.23
N GLY A 39 4.27 -3.59 -10.51
CA GLY A 39 5.54 -4.18 -10.94
C GLY A 39 6.74 -3.41 -10.39
N GLY A 40 6.75 -2.08 -10.52
CA GLY A 40 7.82 -1.25 -9.96
C GLY A 40 7.95 -1.40 -8.45
N TRP A 41 6.83 -1.41 -7.73
CA TRP A 41 6.82 -1.68 -6.30
C TRP A 41 7.46 -3.02 -5.96
N ALA A 42 7.17 -4.05 -6.74
CA ALA A 42 7.64 -5.41 -6.50
C ALA A 42 9.13 -5.61 -6.83
N VAL A 43 9.70 -4.88 -7.80
CA VAL A 43 11.05 -5.19 -8.29
C VAL A 43 12.09 -4.10 -8.03
N LEU A 44 11.70 -2.83 -7.87
CA LEU A 44 12.66 -1.75 -7.72
C LEU A 44 13.27 -1.68 -6.32
N PRO A 45 14.55 -1.23 -6.20
CA PRO A 45 15.14 -0.93 -4.91
C PRO A 45 14.39 0.23 -4.24
N ALA A 46 14.33 0.22 -2.91
CA ALA A 46 13.66 1.26 -2.14
C ALA A 46 14.18 2.67 -2.50
N ALA A 47 15.50 2.79 -2.58
CA ALA A 47 16.21 4.01 -2.89
C ALA A 47 17.58 3.70 -3.52
N ASN A 48 18.33 4.74 -3.85
CA ASN A 48 19.69 4.63 -4.41
C ASN A 48 20.79 4.48 -3.36
N TYR A 49 20.45 4.44 -2.07
CA TYR A 49 21.40 4.36 -0.97
C TYR A 49 20.98 3.28 0.02
N ALA A 50 21.94 2.79 0.79
CA ALA A 50 21.69 1.93 1.93
C ALA A 50 21.08 2.75 3.08
N SER A 51 20.07 2.19 3.74
CA SER A 51 19.55 2.80 4.95
C SER A 51 20.65 2.89 6.00
N LYS A 52 20.94 4.12 6.44
CA LYS A 52 21.88 4.38 7.53
C LYS A 52 21.06 4.71 8.77
N GLY A 53 21.06 3.80 9.76
CA GLY A 53 20.41 4.05 11.03
C GLY A 53 18.93 4.40 10.90
N ASN A 54 18.56 5.62 11.26
CA ASN A 54 17.18 6.08 11.36
C ASN A 54 16.52 6.51 10.03
N ALA A 55 17.16 6.33 8.88
CA ALA A 55 16.63 6.81 7.60
C ALA A 55 15.42 6.02 7.06
N PHE A 56 15.16 4.81 7.56
CA PHE A 56 13.99 4.03 7.15
C PHE A 56 12.78 4.37 8.05
N PRO A 57 11.57 4.56 7.54
CA PRO A 57 11.09 4.45 6.15
C PRO A 57 10.88 5.81 5.46
N TYR A 58 11.81 6.75 5.58
CA TYR A 58 11.62 8.11 5.06
C TYR A 58 11.14 8.12 3.59
N TRP A 59 11.48 7.12 2.80
CA TRP A 59 11.02 6.99 1.40
C TRP A 59 9.48 6.89 1.26
N ILE A 60 8.74 6.65 2.33
CA ILE A 60 7.28 6.73 2.36
C ILE A 60 6.83 8.17 2.50
N LEU A 61 7.47 8.94 3.36
CA LEU A 61 7.07 10.30 3.74
C LEU A 61 7.84 11.40 3.01
N GLY A 62 9.06 11.11 2.59
CA GLY A 62 9.84 11.93 1.68
C GLY A 62 10.30 13.25 2.23
N THR A 63 11.09 13.23 3.30
CA THR A 63 11.73 14.45 3.77
C THR A 63 13.21 14.24 3.93
N SER A 64 13.98 14.98 3.19
CA SER A 64 15.38 15.25 3.46
C SER A 64 15.86 16.39 2.59
N LEU A 65 16.75 17.21 3.13
CA LEU A 65 17.47 18.25 2.40
C LEU A 65 18.45 17.67 1.37
N GLU A 66 18.88 16.42 1.55
CA GLU A 66 19.83 15.78 0.66
C GLU A 66 19.14 15.29 -0.62
N SER A 67 19.62 15.74 -1.78
CA SER A 67 19.09 15.37 -3.10
C SER A 67 19.03 13.85 -3.33
N ASP A 68 19.94 13.10 -2.73
CA ASP A 68 20.02 11.65 -2.85
C ASP A 68 18.78 10.95 -2.30
N TYR A 69 18.13 11.54 -1.33
CA TYR A 69 16.92 10.98 -0.71
C TYR A 69 15.65 11.19 -1.54
N PHE A 70 15.68 12.05 -2.54
CA PHE A 70 14.55 12.28 -3.43
C PHE A 70 14.33 11.13 -4.43
N ILE A 71 15.41 10.47 -4.86
CA ILE A 71 15.36 9.41 -5.87
C ILE A 71 15.08 8.06 -5.20
N THR A 72 13.80 7.72 -5.12
CA THR A 72 13.30 6.47 -4.54
C THR A 72 12.39 5.75 -5.52
N LYS A 73 12.06 4.50 -5.23
CA LYS A 73 11.05 3.78 -6.03
C LYS A 73 9.71 4.50 -6.07
N ALA A 74 9.31 5.15 -4.98
CA ALA A 74 8.02 5.85 -4.90
C ALA A 74 7.95 7.03 -5.88
N THR A 75 8.98 7.89 -5.88
CA THR A 75 9.04 9.05 -6.77
C THR A 75 9.22 8.65 -8.24
N ILE A 76 10.06 7.67 -8.53
CA ILE A 76 10.31 7.18 -9.90
C ILE A 76 9.05 6.52 -10.48
N ILE A 77 8.37 5.68 -9.72
CA ILE A 77 7.12 5.04 -10.15
C ILE A 77 6.04 6.10 -10.39
N GLY A 78 5.88 7.05 -9.46
CA GLY A 78 4.91 8.13 -9.58
C GLY A 78 5.18 9.03 -10.78
N PHE A 79 6.40 9.50 -10.93
CA PHE A 79 6.84 10.28 -12.10
C PHE A 79 6.57 9.53 -13.41
N THR A 80 6.98 8.26 -13.48
CA THR A 80 6.83 7.44 -14.68
C THR A 80 5.35 7.19 -15.01
N GLY A 81 4.52 6.98 -13.98
CA GLY A 81 3.07 6.81 -14.15
C GLY A 81 2.41 8.04 -14.74
N ILE A 82 2.69 9.24 -14.20
CA ILE A 82 2.19 10.52 -14.72
C ILE A 82 2.71 10.77 -16.13
N LEU A 83 4.01 10.60 -16.36
CA LEU A 83 4.62 10.79 -17.68
C LEU A 83 3.99 9.84 -18.72
N GLY A 84 3.80 8.57 -18.37
CA GLY A 84 3.16 7.58 -19.24
C GLY A 84 1.73 7.98 -19.61
N VAL A 85 0.92 8.37 -18.62
CA VAL A 85 -0.45 8.85 -18.89
C VAL A 85 -0.43 10.14 -19.73
N TYR A 86 0.45 11.06 -19.43
CA TYR A 86 0.57 12.32 -20.19
C TYR A 86 0.92 12.08 -21.68
N LEU A 87 1.88 11.20 -21.93
CA LEU A 87 2.32 10.92 -23.31
C LEU A 87 1.32 10.08 -24.11
N PHE A 88 0.64 9.13 -23.47
CA PHE A 88 -0.18 8.14 -24.18
C PHE A 88 -1.69 8.34 -24.05
N ASP A 89 -2.17 9.06 -23.00
CA ASP A 89 -3.60 9.38 -22.82
C ASP A 89 -3.82 10.70 -22.07
N ARG A 90 -3.20 11.79 -22.53
CA ARG A 90 -3.33 13.11 -21.91
C ARG A 90 -4.77 13.63 -21.82
N LYS A 91 -5.67 13.13 -22.68
CA LYS A 91 -7.08 13.52 -22.67
C LYS A 91 -7.80 13.07 -21.39
N SER A 92 -7.31 12.05 -20.73
CA SER A 92 -7.89 11.53 -19.48
C SER A 92 -7.86 12.57 -18.36
N PHE A 93 -6.84 13.44 -18.29
CA PHE A 93 -6.75 14.51 -17.29
C PHE A 93 -7.95 15.48 -17.35
N LYS A 94 -8.57 15.69 -18.52
CA LYS A 94 -9.77 16.53 -18.66
C LYS A 94 -11.00 15.94 -17.97
N ARG A 95 -10.98 14.65 -17.64
CA ARG A 95 -12.07 13.95 -16.93
C ARG A 95 -11.99 14.14 -15.43
N PHE A 96 -10.83 14.58 -14.91
CA PHE A 96 -10.65 14.80 -13.49
C PHE A 96 -11.54 15.96 -13.01
N ARG A 97 -12.31 15.68 -11.95
CA ARG A 97 -13.10 16.68 -11.24
C ARG A 97 -12.86 16.52 -9.76
N LEU A 98 -12.49 17.60 -9.10
CA LEU A 98 -12.36 17.65 -7.66
C LEU A 98 -13.70 17.41 -6.99
N THR A 99 -13.68 16.64 -5.92
CA THR A 99 -14.84 16.36 -5.05
C THR A 99 -14.43 16.56 -3.60
N VAL A 100 -15.39 16.67 -2.69
CA VAL A 100 -15.12 16.75 -1.26
C VAL A 100 -14.27 15.57 -0.74
N TRP A 101 -14.36 14.42 -1.40
CA TRP A 101 -13.59 13.24 -1.01
C TRP A 101 -12.10 13.32 -1.34
N ASP A 102 -11.71 14.26 -2.19
CA ASP A 102 -10.31 14.53 -2.51
C ASP A 102 -9.65 15.44 -1.46
N LEU A 103 -10.42 15.99 -0.52
CA LEU A 103 -9.92 16.90 0.51
C LEU A 103 -8.83 16.23 1.37
N ALA A 104 -9.01 14.97 1.75
CA ALA A 104 -8.02 14.23 2.54
C ALA A 104 -6.67 14.13 1.82
N MET A 105 -6.67 13.79 0.53
CA MET A 105 -5.45 13.78 -0.28
C MET A 105 -4.89 15.20 -0.46
N GLY A 106 -5.75 16.19 -0.72
CA GLY A 106 -5.31 17.59 -0.85
C GLY A 106 -4.61 18.10 0.42
N MET A 107 -5.21 17.85 1.59
CA MET A 107 -4.60 18.23 2.88
C MET A 107 -3.31 17.46 3.16
N TRP A 108 -3.26 16.16 2.82
CA TRP A 108 -2.04 15.36 2.91
C TRP A 108 -0.91 15.93 2.06
N LEU A 109 -1.22 16.34 0.83
CA LEU A 109 -0.21 16.88 -0.08
C LEU A 109 0.33 18.23 0.37
N ILE A 110 -0.50 19.11 0.92
CA ILE A 110 -0.05 20.44 1.38
C ILE A 110 0.52 20.46 2.80
N ALA A 111 0.41 19.35 3.55
CA ALA A 111 0.88 19.28 4.93
C ALA A 111 2.38 19.63 5.10
N PRO A 112 3.31 19.21 4.21
CA PRO A 112 4.72 19.62 4.30
C PRO A 112 4.92 21.12 4.20
N LEU A 113 4.20 21.80 3.30
CA LEU A 113 4.29 23.24 3.14
C LEU A 113 3.68 23.99 4.34
N LEU A 114 2.54 23.52 4.86
CA LEU A 114 1.92 24.13 6.04
C LEU A 114 2.83 24.02 7.26
N SER A 115 3.46 22.86 7.44
CA SER A 115 4.42 22.66 8.51
C SER A 115 5.68 23.55 8.34
N ALA A 116 6.17 23.69 7.11
CA ALA A 116 7.33 24.52 6.80
C ALA A 116 7.07 26.02 6.98
N ILE A 117 5.83 26.49 6.77
CA ILE A 117 5.45 27.88 7.03
C ILE A 117 5.48 28.17 8.55
N ALA A 118 5.08 27.20 9.37
CA ALA A 118 5.15 27.32 10.83
C ALA A 118 6.59 27.18 11.34
N ASN A 119 7.46 26.48 10.63
CA ASN A 119 8.85 26.23 10.98
C ASN A 119 9.79 26.74 9.86
N PRO A 120 10.10 28.03 9.78
CA PRO A 120 10.82 28.65 8.65
C PRO A 120 12.20 28.04 8.35
N GLU A 121 12.87 27.47 9.35
CA GLU A 121 14.16 26.78 9.18
C GLU A 121 14.02 25.53 8.30
N SER A 122 12.83 24.93 8.26
CA SER A 122 12.52 23.73 7.46
C SER A 122 11.84 24.05 6.11
N PHE A 123 11.83 25.31 5.65
CA PHE A 123 11.09 25.71 4.44
C PHE A 123 11.51 24.95 3.20
N LEU A 124 12.81 24.75 2.99
CA LEU A 124 13.31 23.99 1.82
C LEU A 124 12.94 22.51 1.91
N GLU A 125 12.96 21.94 3.11
CA GLU A 125 12.46 20.57 3.35
C GLU A 125 10.98 20.46 3.04
N GLY A 126 10.18 21.43 3.43
CA GLY A 126 8.75 21.50 3.12
C GLY A 126 8.48 21.50 1.62
N CYS A 127 9.21 22.29 0.84
CA CYS A 127 9.09 22.32 -0.62
C CYS A 127 9.50 21.00 -1.29
N THR A 128 10.60 20.40 -0.84
CA THR A 128 11.03 19.08 -1.33
C THR A 128 10.09 17.97 -0.90
N GLY A 129 9.58 18.03 0.32
CA GLY A 129 8.57 17.12 0.84
C GLY A 129 7.26 17.18 0.06
N GLU A 130 6.78 18.38 -0.27
CA GLU A 130 5.60 18.60 -1.12
C GLU A 130 5.78 17.92 -2.49
N LEU A 131 6.89 18.20 -3.18
CA LEU A 131 7.16 17.60 -4.49
C LEU A 131 7.28 16.07 -4.38
N TYR A 132 7.89 15.59 -3.31
CA TYR A 132 7.98 14.17 -3.03
C TYR A 132 6.59 13.54 -2.86
N GLN A 133 5.75 14.14 -2.04
CA GLN A 133 4.39 13.62 -1.79
C GLN A 133 3.51 13.70 -3.04
N LEU A 134 3.63 14.75 -3.85
CA LEU A 134 2.96 14.83 -5.16
C LEU A 134 3.30 13.63 -6.05
N LEU A 135 4.56 13.22 -6.09
CA LEU A 135 4.98 12.06 -6.89
C LEU A 135 4.65 10.73 -6.22
N ALA A 136 4.95 10.56 -4.94
CA ALA A 136 4.83 9.29 -4.25
C ALA A 136 3.37 8.92 -3.90
N TRP A 137 2.56 9.91 -3.50
CA TRP A 137 1.18 9.73 -3.04
C TRP A 137 0.15 10.31 -4.02
N GLY A 138 0.36 11.53 -4.47
CA GLY A 138 -0.57 12.24 -5.36
C GLY A 138 -0.71 11.55 -6.71
N SER A 139 0.41 11.11 -7.31
CA SER A 139 0.41 10.45 -8.62
C SER A 139 -0.43 9.18 -8.67
N PRO A 140 -0.20 8.16 -7.81
CA PRO A 140 -1.02 6.96 -7.83
C PRO A 140 -2.48 7.25 -7.47
N TYR A 141 -2.75 8.15 -6.54
CA TYR A 141 -4.10 8.55 -6.21
C TYR A 141 -4.84 9.18 -7.42
N LEU A 142 -4.22 10.17 -8.06
CA LEU A 142 -4.79 10.83 -9.24
C LEU A 142 -5.03 9.84 -10.39
N ILE A 143 -4.06 8.98 -10.67
CA ILE A 143 -4.21 7.93 -11.70
C ILE A 143 -5.32 6.95 -11.31
N GLY A 144 -5.43 6.60 -10.03
CA GLY A 144 -6.54 5.83 -9.48
C GLY A 144 -7.90 6.46 -9.78
N ARG A 145 -8.02 7.76 -9.53
CA ARG A 145 -9.21 8.59 -9.82
C ARG A 145 -9.61 8.62 -11.30
N LEU A 146 -8.63 8.52 -12.19
CA LEU A 146 -8.86 8.58 -13.62
C LEU A 146 -9.23 7.22 -14.25
N TYR A 147 -8.69 6.11 -13.72
CA TYR A 147 -8.72 4.82 -14.40
C TYR A 147 -9.35 3.66 -13.64
N PHE A 148 -9.49 3.76 -12.30
CA PHE A 148 -9.93 2.62 -11.47
C PHE A 148 -11.25 2.89 -10.74
N THR A 149 -12.20 3.52 -11.44
CA THR A 149 -13.50 3.94 -10.88
C THR A 149 -14.64 2.96 -11.15
N ASP A 150 -14.45 1.96 -12.01
CA ASP A 150 -15.44 0.96 -12.40
C ASP A 150 -15.05 -0.46 -11.91
N THR A 151 -16.01 -1.38 -11.94
CA THR A 151 -15.85 -2.77 -11.50
C THR A 151 -14.75 -3.52 -12.24
N GLN A 152 -14.67 -3.32 -13.56
CA GLN A 152 -13.72 -4.04 -14.41
C GLN A 152 -12.29 -3.60 -14.13
N SER A 153 -12.06 -2.29 -13.98
CA SER A 153 -10.75 -1.73 -13.67
C SER A 153 -10.27 -2.09 -12.26
N LEU A 154 -11.16 -2.05 -11.25
CA LEU A 154 -10.84 -2.51 -9.90
C LEU A 154 -10.53 -4.01 -9.86
N ARG A 155 -11.26 -4.83 -10.66
CA ARG A 155 -10.95 -6.26 -10.82
C ARG A 155 -9.59 -6.48 -11.46
N LEU A 156 -9.23 -5.66 -12.44
CA LEU A 156 -7.90 -5.70 -13.06
C LEU A 156 -6.80 -5.35 -12.05
N ALA A 157 -7.01 -4.33 -11.21
CA ALA A 157 -6.12 -3.98 -10.12
C ALA A 157 -5.99 -5.13 -9.12
N ALA A 158 -7.11 -5.72 -8.67
CA ALA A 158 -7.12 -6.88 -7.79
C ALA A 158 -6.27 -8.04 -8.33
N LYS A 159 -6.42 -8.36 -9.63
CA LYS A 159 -5.58 -9.38 -10.29
C LYS A 159 -4.09 -9.02 -10.29
N ALA A 160 -3.77 -7.74 -10.53
CA ALA A 160 -2.38 -7.30 -10.52
C ALA A 160 -1.73 -7.47 -9.14
N PHE A 161 -2.45 -7.18 -8.05
CA PHE A 161 -1.96 -7.46 -6.69
C PHE A 161 -1.72 -8.95 -6.45
N VAL A 162 -2.63 -9.82 -6.90
CA VAL A 162 -2.46 -11.27 -6.77
C VAL A 162 -1.26 -11.77 -7.59
N ILE A 163 -1.09 -11.29 -8.81
CA ILE A 163 0.08 -11.63 -9.65
C ILE A 163 1.37 -11.14 -9.01
N GLY A 164 1.36 -9.92 -8.45
CA GLY A 164 2.49 -9.39 -7.68
C GLY A 164 2.85 -10.28 -6.49
N GLY A 165 1.86 -10.74 -5.71
CA GLY A 165 2.08 -11.71 -4.63
C GLY A 165 2.62 -13.04 -5.12
N LEU A 166 2.07 -13.59 -6.21
CA LEU A 166 2.55 -14.84 -6.82
C LEU A 166 4.03 -14.77 -7.24
N SER A 167 4.46 -13.63 -7.77
CA SER A 167 5.85 -13.44 -8.19
C SER A 167 6.84 -13.50 -7.02
N TYR A 168 6.37 -13.30 -5.79
CA TYR A 168 7.19 -13.36 -4.58
C TYR A 168 7.33 -14.76 -3.99
N ILE A 169 6.48 -15.71 -4.36
CA ILE A 169 6.51 -17.08 -3.82
C ILE A 169 7.90 -17.71 -3.91
N PRO A 170 8.58 -17.73 -5.08
CA PRO A 170 9.92 -18.35 -5.18
C PRO A 170 10.95 -17.61 -4.31
N PHE A 171 10.89 -16.29 -4.21
CA PHE A 171 11.79 -15.51 -3.36
C PHE A 171 11.58 -15.82 -1.87
N CYS A 172 10.33 -15.91 -1.45
CA CYS A 172 9.99 -16.25 -0.06
C CYS A 172 10.48 -17.65 0.32
N ILE A 173 10.27 -18.66 -0.55
CA ILE A 173 10.73 -20.01 -0.29
C ILE A 173 12.26 -20.07 -0.25
N PHE A 174 12.92 -19.44 -1.20
CA PHE A 174 14.40 -19.41 -1.24
C PHE A 174 14.98 -18.77 0.02
N GLU A 175 14.48 -17.58 0.40
CA GLU A 175 15.00 -16.85 1.57
C GLU A 175 14.58 -17.49 2.90
N ASN A 176 13.47 -18.19 2.96
CA ASN A 176 13.10 -18.96 4.15
C ASN A 176 14.13 -20.04 4.46
N ILE A 177 14.75 -20.62 3.41
CA ILE A 177 15.76 -21.69 3.55
C ILE A 177 17.17 -21.10 3.70
N LYS A 178 17.53 -20.08 2.93
CA LYS A 178 18.91 -19.58 2.77
C LYS A 178 19.19 -18.26 3.50
N GLY A 179 18.17 -17.66 4.11
CA GLY A 179 18.23 -16.33 4.69
C GLY A 179 18.01 -15.20 3.69
N PRO A 180 17.65 -13.99 4.17
CA PRO A 180 17.38 -12.82 3.36
C PRO A 180 18.67 -12.30 2.72
N GLN A 181 18.78 -12.46 1.41
CA GLN A 181 19.99 -12.11 0.65
C GLN A 181 19.73 -11.67 -0.79
N ILE A 182 18.50 -11.87 -1.30
CA ILE A 182 18.21 -11.58 -2.71
C ILE A 182 18.40 -10.10 -3.00
N TYR A 183 17.89 -9.24 -2.13
CA TYR A 183 18.01 -7.79 -2.28
C TYR A 183 19.48 -7.34 -2.29
N ALA A 184 20.28 -7.81 -1.32
CA ALA A 184 21.70 -7.46 -1.25
C ALA A 184 22.50 -7.97 -2.45
N ARG A 185 22.21 -9.18 -2.93
CA ARG A 185 22.87 -9.72 -4.13
C ARG A 185 22.53 -8.92 -5.38
N LEU A 186 21.27 -8.47 -5.50
CA LEU A 186 20.83 -7.72 -6.67
C LEU A 186 21.32 -6.27 -6.64
N TYR A 187 21.17 -5.57 -5.51
CA TYR A 187 21.39 -4.12 -5.38
C TYR A 187 22.62 -3.74 -4.57
N GLY A 188 23.36 -4.69 -4.02
CA GLY A 188 24.63 -4.43 -3.32
C GLY A 188 24.50 -4.00 -1.86
N TYR A 189 23.29 -3.83 -1.32
CA TYR A 189 23.04 -3.47 0.08
C TYR A 189 21.77 -4.12 0.62
N GLN A 190 21.62 -4.15 1.96
CA GLN A 190 20.36 -4.51 2.61
C GLN A 190 19.61 -3.23 2.98
N PRO A 191 18.32 -3.12 2.65
CA PRO A 191 17.52 -1.92 2.92
C PRO A 191 17.19 -1.77 4.41
N PHE A 192 17.27 -2.85 5.17
CA PHE A 192 17.00 -2.89 6.60
C PHE A 192 17.87 -3.95 7.29
N GLN A 193 18.02 -3.83 8.62
CA GLN A 193 18.77 -4.81 9.42
C GLN A 193 18.14 -6.21 9.31
N THR A 194 18.99 -7.20 9.07
CA THR A 194 18.59 -8.62 9.03
C THR A 194 18.74 -9.33 10.37
N ASN A 195 19.16 -8.61 11.40
CA ASN A 195 19.25 -9.15 12.76
C ASN A 195 17.89 -9.69 13.21
N GLY A 196 17.86 -10.93 13.71
CA GLY A 196 16.61 -11.60 14.06
C GLY A 196 15.79 -12.08 12.86
N ALA A 197 16.37 -12.17 11.67
CA ALA A 197 15.72 -12.81 10.52
C ALA A 197 15.53 -14.32 10.73
N GLN A 198 16.40 -14.98 11.50
CA GLN A 198 16.19 -16.38 11.87
C GLN A 198 15.00 -16.49 12.83
N ARG A 199 14.06 -17.35 12.49
CA ARG A 199 12.78 -17.53 13.18
C ARG A 199 12.50 -19.03 13.38
N PHE A 200 11.32 -19.34 13.91
CA PHE A 200 10.94 -20.70 14.27
C PHE A 200 10.95 -21.70 13.09
N TYR A 201 10.52 -21.25 11.89
CA TYR A 201 10.47 -22.08 10.67
C TYR A 201 11.51 -21.63 9.63
N GLY A 202 12.76 -21.45 10.01
CA GLY A 202 13.82 -20.98 9.12
C GLY A 202 13.98 -19.46 9.18
N TYR A 203 14.29 -18.84 8.05
CA TYR A 203 14.51 -17.39 8.01
C TYR A 203 13.25 -16.65 7.58
N ARG A 204 13.08 -15.43 8.09
CA ARG A 204 12.05 -14.51 7.66
C ARG A 204 12.43 -13.90 6.32
N PRO A 205 11.68 -14.15 5.23
CA PRO A 205 12.01 -13.59 3.92
C PRO A 205 11.70 -12.08 3.86
N ILE A 206 12.42 -11.40 2.97
CA ILE A 206 12.26 -9.97 2.64
C ILE A 206 12.01 -9.82 1.13
N GLY A 207 12.63 -10.69 0.31
CA GLY A 207 12.58 -10.62 -1.14
C GLY A 207 13.23 -9.34 -1.67
N LEU A 208 12.51 -8.60 -2.50
CA LEU A 208 12.90 -7.29 -3.03
C LEU A 208 12.20 -6.12 -2.32
N LEU A 209 11.49 -6.39 -1.20
CA LEU A 209 10.93 -5.35 -0.34
C LEU A 209 11.93 -4.94 0.75
N GLU A 210 11.58 -3.95 1.56
CA GLU A 210 12.52 -3.35 2.50
C GLU A 210 12.67 -4.16 3.79
N ASN A 211 11.57 -4.78 4.24
CA ASN A 211 11.59 -5.59 5.46
C ASN A 211 10.50 -6.69 5.44
N GLY A 212 10.65 -7.66 6.34
CA GLY A 212 9.74 -8.80 6.39
C GLY A 212 8.33 -8.48 6.92
N ASN A 213 8.08 -7.33 7.58
CA ASN A 213 6.72 -6.90 7.91
C ASN A 213 5.99 -6.44 6.66
N GLN A 214 6.64 -5.59 5.87
CA GLN A 214 6.09 -5.11 4.60
C GLN A 214 5.78 -6.27 3.64
N LEU A 215 6.70 -7.25 3.54
CA LEU A 215 6.45 -8.45 2.76
C LEU A 215 5.27 -9.25 3.32
N GLY A 216 5.16 -9.43 4.62
CA GLY A 216 4.03 -10.10 5.26
C GLY A 216 2.70 -9.44 4.94
N ILE A 217 2.63 -8.10 5.04
CA ILE A 217 1.43 -7.31 4.69
C ILE A 217 1.10 -7.42 3.19
N TRP A 218 2.12 -7.36 2.32
CA TRP A 218 1.95 -7.56 0.88
C TRP A 218 1.34 -8.93 0.56
N MET A 219 1.87 -10.00 1.16
CA MET A 219 1.39 -11.36 0.96
C MET A 219 -0.01 -11.57 1.56
N ALA A 220 -0.29 -11.03 2.73
CA ALA A 220 -1.62 -11.07 3.36
C ALA A 220 -2.68 -10.35 2.51
N THR A 221 -2.35 -9.17 2.00
CA THR A 221 -3.22 -8.40 1.09
C THR A 221 -3.51 -9.19 -0.19
N SER A 222 -2.49 -9.75 -0.81
CA SER A 222 -2.61 -10.56 -2.02
C SER A 222 -3.44 -11.84 -1.78
N THR A 223 -3.27 -12.46 -0.60
CA THR A 223 -4.05 -13.64 -0.19
C THR A 223 -5.52 -13.29 -0.01
N LEU A 224 -5.84 -12.21 0.71
CA LEU A 224 -7.20 -11.76 0.93
C LEU A 224 -7.93 -11.50 -0.39
N ILE A 225 -7.27 -10.82 -1.32
CA ILE A 225 -7.81 -10.55 -2.66
C ILE A 225 -8.02 -11.85 -3.45
N ALA A 226 -7.07 -12.80 -3.41
CA ALA A 226 -7.18 -14.08 -4.10
C ALA A 226 -8.33 -14.94 -3.55
N LEU A 227 -8.50 -14.99 -2.23
CA LEU A 227 -9.64 -15.66 -1.56
C LEU A 227 -10.97 -15.08 -2.03
N TRP A 228 -11.06 -13.76 -2.16
CA TRP A 228 -12.26 -13.11 -2.64
C TRP A 228 -12.54 -13.47 -4.12
N LEU A 229 -11.55 -13.38 -5.01
CA LEU A 229 -11.68 -13.75 -6.43
C LEU A 229 -12.16 -15.21 -6.57
N TRP A 230 -11.64 -16.11 -5.76
CA TRP A 230 -12.09 -17.50 -5.68
C TRP A 230 -13.54 -17.62 -5.20
N ARG A 231 -13.87 -17.01 -4.07
CA ARG A 231 -15.20 -17.11 -3.47
C ARG A 231 -16.31 -16.60 -4.38
N ARG A 232 -16.04 -15.52 -5.12
CA ARG A 232 -17.01 -14.90 -6.02
C ARG A 232 -17.04 -15.52 -7.41
N LYS A 233 -16.18 -16.49 -7.69
CA LYS A 233 -16.08 -17.17 -9.00
C LYS A 233 -15.96 -16.18 -10.17
N THR A 234 -15.36 -15.01 -9.92
CA THR A 234 -15.22 -13.95 -10.94
C THR A 234 -14.34 -14.39 -12.09
N ASP A 235 -13.31 -15.17 -11.78
CA ASP A 235 -12.40 -15.78 -12.73
C ASP A 235 -12.18 -17.26 -12.35
N LYS A 236 -11.84 -18.10 -13.30
CA LYS A 236 -11.53 -19.51 -13.02
C LYS A 236 -10.05 -19.69 -12.72
N THR A 237 -9.20 -18.93 -13.41
CA THR A 237 -7.74 -19.07 -13.34
C THR A 237 -7.05 -17.69 -13.32
N ILE A 238 -5.86 -17.63 -12.73
CA ILE A 238 -4.88 -16.56 -12.88
C ILE A 238 -3.61 -17.20 -13.43
N LEU A 239 -3.07 -16.67 -14.53
CA LEU A 239 -1.91 -17.24 -15.24
C LEU A 239 -2.06 -18.73 -15.57
N GLY A 240 -3.30 -19.20 -15.85
CA GLY A 240 -3.60 -20.61 -16.13
C GLY A 240 -3.77 -21.49 -14.87
N ILE A 241 -3.47 -20.96 -13.66
CA ILE A 241 -3.56 -21.69 -12.40
C ILE A 241 -4.96 -21.46 -11.79
N PRO A 242 -5.68 -22.50 -11.31
CA PRO A 242 -6.94 -22.34 -10.59
C PRO A 242 -6.81 -21.38 -9.41
N ILE A 243 -7.75 -20.43 -9.29
CA ILE A 243 -7.65 -19.37 -8.26
C ILE A 243 -7.59 -19.93 -6.83
N LEU A 244 -8.26 -21.05 -6.56
CA LEU A 244 -8.17 -21.69 -5.25
C LEU A 244 -6.71 -22.09 -4.93
N LEU A 245 -6.02 -22.69 -5.89
CA LEU A 245 -4.60 -23.08 -5.70
C LEU A 245 -3.71 -21.84 -5.52
N VAL A 246 -4.00 -20.76 -6.26
CA VAL A 246 -3.33 -19.46 -6.08
C VAL A 246 -3.54 -18.94 -4.66
N ALA A 247 -4.78 -18.94 -4.17
CA ALA A 247 -5.11 -18.46 -2.83
C ALA A 247 -4.44 -19.30 -1.73
N LEU A 248 -4.45 -20.64 -1.88
CA LEU A 248 -3.79 -21.55 -0.95
C LEU A 248 -2.27 -21.38 -0.94
N ALA A 249 -1.64 -21.21 -2.11
CA ALA A 249 -0.21 -20.97 -2.22
C ALA A 249 0.19 -19.65 -1.57
N LEU A 250 -0.56 -18.56 -1.82
CA LEU A 250 -0.33 -17.27 -1.21
C LEU A 250 -0.53 -17.32 0.30
N PHE A 251 -1.55 -18.04 0.78
CA PHE A 251 -1.80 -18.23 2.22
C PHE A 251 -0.64 -18.97 2.89
N ALA A 252 -0.19 -20.09 2.30
CA ALA A 252 0.94 -20.85 2.82
C ALA A 252 2.23 -19.98 2.90
N VAL A 253 2.50 -19.18 1.86
CA VAL A 253 3.66 -18.29 1.85
C VAL A 253 3.48 -17.11 2.80
N THR A 254 2.26 -16.62 3.03
CA THR A 254 2.00 -15.61 4.08
C THR A 254 2.41 -16.15 5.47
N ILE A 255 2.15 -17.42 5.73
CA ILE A 255 2.62 -18.07 6.98
C ILE A 255 4.15 -18.14 7.01
N LEU A 256 4.79 -18.53 5.89
CA LEU A 256 6.26 -18.58 5.77
C LEU A 256 6.93 -17.22 5.95
N CYS A 257 6.24 -16.11 5.68
CA CYS A 257 6.73 -14.76 5.98
C CYS A 257 6.89 -14.49 7.47
N GLN A 258 6.32 -15.32 8.34
CA GLN A 258 6.46 -15.29 9.80
C GLN A 258 6.19 -13.89 10.40
N SER A 259 5.31 -13.12 9.76
CA SER A 259 4.82 -11.83 10.24
C SER A 259 3.51 -12.05 11.01
N THR A 260 3.60 -12.09 12.34
CA THR A 260 2.43 -12.37 13.19
C THR A 260 1.32 -11.35 12.98
N GLY A 261 1.65 -10.05 12.90
CA GLY A 261 0.67 -8.99 12.62
C GLY A 261 -0.05 -9.21 11.30
N ALA A 262 0.68 -9.51 10.21
CA ALA A 262 0.09 -9.76 8.90
C ALA A 262 -0.85 -10.99 8.91
N ILE A 263 -0.47 -12.07 9.60
CA ILE A 263 -1.31 -13.27 9.72
C ILE A 263 -2.58 -12.96 10.52
N LEU A 264 -2.46 -12.26 11.65
CA LEU A 264 -3.61 -11.89 12.48
C LEU A 264 -4.57 -10.97 11.72
N LEU A 265 -4.06 -9.99 10.98
CA LEU A 265 -4.87 -9.10 10.14
C LEU A 265 -5.55 -9.85 9.00
N LEU A 266 -4.84 -10.77 8.34
CA LEU A 266 -5.44 -11.63 7.33
C LEU A 266 -6.60 -12.45 7.91
N LEU A 267 -6.40 -13.10 9.06
CA LEU A 267 -7.43 -13.90 9.71
C LEU A 267 -8.62 -13.04 10.17
N ALA A 268 -8.37 -11.88 10.76
CA ALA A 268 -9.40 -10.95 11.22
C ALA A 268 -10.26 -10.40 10.07
N LEU A 269 -9.66 -10.18 8.89
CA LEU A 269 -10.36 -9.62 7.73
C LEU A 269 -10.86 -10.67 6.74
N THR A 270 -10.47 -11.94 6.88
CA THR A 270 -10.99 -13.05 6.06
C THR A 270 -12.52 -13.20 6.13
N PRO A 271 -13.21 -13.00 7.28
CA PRO A 271 -14.67 -13.02 7.33
C PRO A 271 -15.35 -12.06 6.33
N PHE A 272 -14.74 -10.91 6.00
CA PHE A 272 -15.26 -9.99 4.98
C PHE A 272 -15.41 -10.64 3.60
N VAL A 273 -14.62 -11.66 3.32
CA VAL A 273 -14.70 -12.41 2.07
C VAL A 273 -15.87 -13.38 2.06
N PHE A 274 -16.20 -13.98 3.22
CA PHE A 274 -17.15 -15.10 3.32
C PHE A 274 -18.56 -14.69 3.73
N VAL A 275 -18.69 -13.64 4.52
CA VAL A 275 -19.98 -13.17 5.03
C VAL A 275 -20.65 -12.24 4.02
N ASP A 276 -21.99 -12.24 4.00
CA ASP A 276 -22.75 -11.30 3.14
C ASP A 276 -22.49 -9.87 3.62
N PRO A 277 -22.02 -8.98 2.71
CA PRO A 277 -21.45 -7.69 3.07
C PRO A 277 -22.43 -6.69 3.71
N ARG A 278 -23.75 -6.96 3.67
CA ARG A 278 -24.75 -5.92 3.95
C ARG A 278 -24.85 -5.47 5.40
N HIS A 279 -24.63 -6.37 6.35
CA HIS A 279 -24.75 -6.06 7.77
C HIS A 279 -23.45 -6.20 8.55
N LEU A 280 -22.77 -7.33 8.42
CA LEU A 280 -21.55 -7.59 9.17
C LEU A 280 -20.40 -6.69 8.72
N SER A 281 -20.24 -6.48 7.41
CA SER A 281 -19.14 -5.63 6.91
C SER A 281 -19.31 -4.17 7.36
N ARG A 282 -20.55 -3.69 7.48
CA ARG A 282 -20.83 -2.34 7.97
C ARG A 282 -20.38 -2.19 9.42
N THR A 283 -20.88 -3.04 10.28
CA THR A 283 -20.55 -3.02 11.71
C THR A 283 -19.05 -3.19 11.93
N VAL A 284 -18.44 -4.19 11.30
CA VAL A 284 -17.00 -4.45 11.45
C VAL A 284 -16.15 -3.30 10.89
N SER A 285 -16.52 -2.73 9.75
CA SER A 285 -15.79 -1.55 9.22
C SER A 285 -15.88 -0.35 10.16
N ILE A 286 -17.07 -0.09 10.73
CA ILE A 286 -17.25 1.00 11.70
C ILE A 286 -16.41 0.72 12.95
N VAL A 287 -16.48 -0.48 13.50
CA VAL A 287 -15.70 -0.86 14.70
C VAL A 287 -14.20 -0.71 14.45
N LEU A 288 -13.71 -1.15 13.29
CA LEU A 288 -12.29 -1.00 12.93
C LEU A 288 -11.89 0.47 12.78
N VAL A 289 -12.70 1.28 12.08
CA VAL A 289 -12.42 2.72 11.93
C VAL A 289 -12.43 3.42 13.28
N VAL A 290 -13.47 3.17 14.11
CA VAL A 290 -13.54 3.74 15.45
C VAL A 290 -12.36 3.25 16.30
N GLY A 291 -11.98 1.97 16.20
CA GLY A 291 -10.83 1.41 16.91
C GLY A 291 -9.51 2.08 16.53
N ILE A 292 -9.27 2.32 15.23
CA ILE A 292 -8.07 3.04 14.74
C ILE A 292 -8.02 4.46 15.28
N LEU A 293 -9.12 5.21 15.15
CA LEU A 293 -9.20 6.60 15.63
C LEU A 293 -9.11 6.68 17.15
N ALA A 294 -9.75 5.75 17.86
CA ALA A 294 -9.68 5.69 19.32
C ALA A 294 -8.26 5.36 19.80
N PHE A 295 -7.57 4.42 19.14
CA PHE A 295 -6.18 4.09 19.47
C PHE A 295 -5.28 5.31 19.37
N ALA A 296 -5.28 6.01 18.23
CA ALA A 296 -4.49 7.22 18.04
C ALA A 296 -4.91 8.33 19.04
N GLY A 297 -6.22 8.56 19.21
CA GLY A 297 -6.76 9.57 20.11
C GLY A 297 -6.39 9.33 21.59
N PHE A 298 -6.51 8.11 22.09
CA PHE A 298 -6.13 7.77 23.47
C PHE A 298 -4.62 7.90 23.71
N ARG A 299 -3.81 7.58 22.70
CA ARG A 299 -2.37 7.75 22.77
C ARG A 299 -1.98 9.24 22.79
N ILE A 300 -2.56 10.06 21.92
CA ILE A 300 -2.32 11.51 21.87
C ILE A 300 -2.81 12.20 23.16
N ALA A 301 -3.98 11.81 23.67
CA ALA A 301 -4.52 12.34 24.91
C ALA A 301 -3.75 11.88 26.17
N ASN A 302 -2.74 11.03 25.99
CA ASN A 302 -1.95 10.41 27.07
C ASN A 302 -2.80 9.74 28.17
N VAL A 303 -3.99 9.24 27.79
CA VAL A 303 -4.93 8.60 28.71
C VAL A 303 -4.47 7.20 29.09
N VAL A 304 -3.74 6.54 28.17
CA VAL A 304 -3.26 5.16 28.36
C VAL A 304 -1.77 5.09 28.02
N SER A 305 -0.95 4.97 29.08
CA SER A 305 0.42 4.50 28.94
C SER A 305 0.41 2.96 28.79
N PHE A 306 1.05 2.45 27.75
CA PHE A 306 1.18 1.00 27.59
C PHE A 306 2.04 0.39 28.71
N HIS A 307 3.05 1.10 29.17
CA HIS A 307 3.89 0.70 30.28
C HIS A 307 3.05 0.51 31.56
N ASP A 308 2.25 1.51 31.91
CA ASP A 308 1.38 1.49 33.08
C ASP A 308 0.30 0.43 32.96
N LEU A 309 -0.30 0.28 31.77
CA LEU A 309 -1.30 -0.74 31.51
C LEU A 309 -0.75 -2.15 31.76
N VAL A 310 0.46 -2.44 31.29
CA VAL A 310 1.11 -3.74 31.48
C VAL A 310 1.50 -3.95 32.94
N GLN A 311 1.95 -2.91 33.65
CA GLN A 311 2.30 -3.03 35.05
C GLN A 311 1.10 -3.15 35.99
N GLN A 312 0.03 -2.41 35.73
CA GLN A 312 -1.12 -2.31 36.63
C GLN A 312 -2.21 -3.36 36.36
N ASN A 313 -2.25 -3.90 35.13
CA ASN A 313 -3.26 -4.89 34.76
C ASN A 313 -2.67 -6.30 34.66
N PRO A 314 -3.07 -7.23 35.57
CA PRO A 314 -2.54 -8.60 35.56
C PRO A 314 -2.78 -9.37 34.26
N ALA A 315 -3.90 -9.12 33.58
CA ALA A 315 -4.19 -9.76 32.30
C ALA A 315 -3.28 -9.23 31.18
N ALA A 316 -3.05 -7.92 31.11
CA ALA A 316 -2.13 -7.31 30.16
C ALA A 316 -0.68 -7.80 30.40
N HIS A 317 -0.26 -7.87 31.67
CA HIS A 317 1.04 -8.43 32.07
C HIS A 317 1.19 -9.89 31.65
N ALA A 318 0.17 -10.72 31.87
CA ALA A 318 0.18 -12.13 31.46
C ALA A 318 0.30 -12.29 29.94
N VAL A 319 -0.44 -11.47 29.17
CA VAL A 319 -0.37 -11.46 27.69
C VAL A 319 1.03 -11.02 27.21
N ASP A 320 1.57 -9.95 27.74
CA ASP A 320 2.91 -9.45 27.36
C ASP A 320 4.00 -10.49 27.71
N SER A 321 3.94 -11.08 28.91
CA SER A 321 4.85 -12.13 29.36
C SER A 321 4.75 -13.39 28.48
N TYR A 322 3.53 -13.80 28.11
CA TYR A 322 3.32 -14.91 27.20
C TYR A 322 3.89 -14.60 25.80
N LEU A 323 3.61 -13.41 25.26
CA LEU A 323 4.16 -12.99 23.96
C LEU A 323 5.70 -12.95 23.97
N LYS A 324 6.31 -12.49 25.06
CA LYS A 324 7.77 -12.50 25.25
C LYS A 324 8.31 -13.93 25.29
N SER A 325 7.65 -14.83 26.02
CA SER A 325 8.08 -16.23 26.15
C SER A 325 8.10 -16.99 24.82
N ILE A 326 7.21 -16.65 23.91
CA ILE A 326 7.17 -17.24 22.55
C ILE A 326 7.96 -16.43 21.51
N GLY A 327 8.84 -15.51 21.94
CA GLY A 327 9.67 -14.68 21.07
C GLY A 327 8.87 -13.62 20.26
N LYS A 328 7.69 -13.21 20.74
CA LYS A 328 6.81 -12.22 20.11
C LYS A 328 6.74 -10.89 20.89
N GLY A 329 7.71 -10.60 21.73
CA GLY A 329 7.78 -9.37 22.56
C GLY A 329 7.94 -8.06 21.77
N SER A 330 8.04 -8.12 20.44
CA SER A 330 8.22 -6.93 19.59
C SER A 330 7.05 -5.95 19.60
N LEU A 331 5.85 -6.37 20.02
CA LEU A 331 4.69 -5.49 20.14
C LEU A 331 4.88 -4.50 21.28
N GLY A 332 5.13 -5.02 22.49
CA GLY A 332 5.35 -4.18 23.68
C GLY A 332 6.53 -3.24 23.50
N TRP A 333 7.62 -3.74 22.89
CA TRP A 333 8.80 -2.90 22.60
C TRP A 333 8.44 -1.70 21.70
N ARG A 334 7.68 -1.88 20.61
CA ARG A 334 7.28 -0.78 19.72
C ARG A 334 6.39 0.24 20.41
N LEU A 335 5.44 -0.23 21.21
CA LEU A 335 4.55 0.67 21.94
C LEU A 335 5.33 1.51 22.96
N ASN A 336 6.35 0.94 23.59
CA ASN A 336 7.23 1.67 24.49
C ASN A 336 8.14 2.66 23.76
N GLU A 337 8.70 2.28 22.59
CA GLU A 337 9.49 3.24 21.79
C GLU A 337 8.65 4.43 21.32
N ASP A 338 7.44 4.19 20.81
CA ASP A 338 6.54 5.27 20.43
C ASP A 338 6.17 6.18 21.63
N GLU A 339 6.03 5.60 22.83
CA GLU A 339 5.69 6.36 24.03
C GLU A 339 6.79 7.36 24.43
N ARG A 340 8.06 7.01 24.22
CA ARG A 340 9.20 7.90 24.50
C ARG A 340 9.19 9.20 23.70
N HIS A 341 8.62 9.15 22.48
CA HIS A 341 8.58 10.30 21.58
C HIS A 341 7.28 11.09 21.64
N MET A 342 6.31 10.65 22.44
CA MET A 342 4.99 11.28 22.48
C MET A 342 5.07 12.70 23.07
N THR A 343 5.86 12.92 24.11
CA THR A 343 6.02 14.25 24.70
C THR A 343 6.58 15.25 23.71
N THR A 344 7.64 14.86 22.98
CA THR A 344 8.21 15.70 21.91
C THR A 344 7.20 15.98 20.81
N ALA A 345 6.48 14.95 20.33
CA ALA A 345 5.47 15.16 19.30
C ALA A 345 4.33 16.12 19.73
N LEU A 346 4.02 16.18 21.04
CA LEU A 346 3.00 17.06 21.61
C LEU A 346 3.45 18.51 21.80
N GLU A 347 4.73 18.83 21.64
CA GLU A 347 5.22 20.21 21.66
C GLU A 347 4.73 21.00 20.43
N GLU A 348 4.61 20.30 19.25
CA GLU A 348 4.11 20.89 18.01
C GLU A 348 2.88 20.14 17.46
N PRO A 349 1.72 20.17 18.15
CA PRO A 349 0.63 19.22 17.92
C PRO A 349 -0.21 19.50 16.68
N ILE A 350 -0.18 20.71 16.10
CA ILE A 350 -1.06 21.11 15.00
C ILE A 350 -0.40 20.89 13.65
N LEU A 351 0.79 21.43 13.44
CA LEU A 351 1.52 21.38 12.17
C LEU A 351 2.80 20.55 12.22
N GLY A 352 3.20 20.10 13.41
CA GLY A 352 4.41 19.32 13.61
C GLY A 352 5.69 20.11 13.37
N TYR A 353 6.82 19.40 13.41
CA TYR A 353 8.14 20.00 13.26
C TYR A 353 8.57 20.30 11.83
N GLY A 354 7.89 19.76 10.81
CA GLY A 354 8.23 19.95 9.40
C GLY A 354 9.47 19.22 8.92
N GLN A 355 10.14 18.46 9.78
CA GLN A 355 11.39 17.78 9.47
C GLN A 355 11.33 16.29 9.83
N TRP A 356 12.16 15.48 9.14
CA TRP A 356 12.15 14.03 9.29
C TRP A 356 12.60 13.56 10.67
N ASN A 357 13.70 14.09 11.19
CA ASN A 357 14.34 13.68 12.45
C ASN A 357 13.87 14.51 13.66
N TRP A 358 12.59 14.76 13.75
CA TRP A 358 11.96 15.53 14.84
C TRP A 358 12.07 14.85 16.23
N TRP A 359 12.36 13.55 16.28
CA TRP A 359 12.46 12.80 17.53
C TRP A 359 13.76 13.08 18.27
N ILE A 360 13.84 12.59 19.51
CA ILE A 360 14.98 12.81 20.42
C ILE A 360 16.25 12.17 19.82
N ASP A 361 17.32 12.94 19.76
CA ASP A 361 18.63 12.48 19.29
C ASP A 361 19.19 11.35 20.17
N GLY A 362 19.84 10.37 19.53
CA GLY A 362 20.45 9.23 20.21
C GLY A 362 19.48 8.12 20.61
N ILE A 363 18.17 8.29 20.37
CA ILE A 363 17.15 7.27 20.57
C ILE A 363 16.65 6.77 19.21
N GLU A 364 16.27 5.49 19.14
CA GLU A 364 15.66 4.95 17.93
C GLU A 364 14.38 5.74 17.56
N ARG A 365 14.14 5.93 16.27
CA ARG A 365 12.96 6.63 15.75
C ARG A 365 11.65 5.99 16.21
N PRO A 366 10.52 6.73 16.21
CA PRO A 366 9.19 6.13 16.36
C PRO A 366 8.95 5.01 15.35
N TRP A 367 8.29 3.94 15.76
CA TRP A 367 8.08 2.76 14.90
C TRP A 367 6.78 2.80 14.13
N SER A 368 5.76 3.44 14.67
CA SER A 368 4.46 3.57 14.00
C SER A 368 4.44 4.71 12.99
N LEU A 369 3.70 4.50 11.89
CA LEU A 369 3.56 5.53 10.86
C LEU A 369 2.74 6.72 11.37
N TRP A 370 1.69 6.47 12.16
CA TRP A 370 0.84 7.53 12.69
C TRP A 370 1.63 8.53 13.55
N LEU A 371 2.54 8.04 14.41
CA LEU A 371 3.33 8.91 15.29
C LEU A 371 4.43 9.65 14.51
N LEU A 372 5.06 8.97 13.52
CA LEU A 372 5.99 9.63 12.60
C LEU A 372 5.33 10.81 11.90
N VAL A 373 4.12 10.60 11.38
CA VAL A 373 3.35 11.65 10.67
C VAL A 373 2.87 12.73 11.64
N PHE A 374 2.44 12.33 12.85
CA PHE A 374 2.01 13.29 13.86
C PHE A 374 3.14 14.23 14.29
N GLY A 375 4.35 13.72 14.54
CA GLY A 375 5.48 14.58 14.85
C GLY A 375 5.96 15.42 13.67
N MET A 376 5.90 14.89 12.44
CA MET A 376 6.31 15.67 11.26
C MET A 376 5.32 16.76 10.87
N TYR A 377 4.02 16.43 10.80
CA TYR A 377 2.99 17.29 10.21
C TYR A 377 1.81 17.55 11.16
N GLY A 378 1.96 17.22 12.42
CA GLY A 378 0.95 17.42 13.46
C GLY A 378 -0.35 16.68 13.21
N SER A 379 -1.40 17.19 13.85
CA SER A 379 -2.77 16.67 13.68
C SER A 379 -3.29 16.85 12.25
N VAL A 380 -2.84 17.88 11.53
CA VAL A 380 -3.23 18.11 10.13
C VAL A 380 -2.75 16.95 9.25
N GLY A 381 -1.48 16.55 9.36
CA GLY A 381 -0.94 15.42 8.64
C GLY A 381 -1.58 14.10 9.05
N LEU A 382 -1.71 13.86 10.36
CA LEU A 382 -2.29 12.63 10.88
C LEU A 382 -3.75 12.44 10.45
N VAL A 383 -4.59 13.44 10.62
CA VAL A 383 -6.01 13.36 10.22
C VAL A 383 -6.14 13.19 8.72
N SER A 384 -5.29 13.84 7.94
CA SER A 384 -5.27 13.69 6.47
C SER A 384 -4.91 12.28 6.03
N LEU A 385 -3.86 11.68 6.63
CA LEU A 385 -3.44 10.30 6.35
C LEU A 385 -4.52 9.29 6.74
N GLU A 386 -5.04 9.39 7.96
CA GLU A 386 -6.08 8.48 8.43
C GLU A 386 -7.36 8.60 7.60
N ALA A 387 -7.80 9.81 7.29
CA ALA A 387 -8.94 10.04 6.41
C ALA A 387 -8.70 9.42 5.03
N LEU A 388 -7.51 9.57 4.46
CA LEU A 388 -7.14 8.99 3.16
C LEU A 388 -7.25 7.46 3.17
N LEU A 389 -6.80 6.81 4.23
CA LEU A 389 -6.84 5.34 4.36
C LEU A 389 -8.26 4.83 4.69
N LEU A 390 -9.03 5.58 5.49
CA LEU A 390 -10.32 5.14 6.00
C LEU A 390 -11.51 5.50 5.09
N ILE A 391 -11.42 6.56 4.27
CA ILE A 391 -12.49 6.99 3.37
C ILE A 391 -13.00 5.83 2.48
N PRO A 392 -12.14 4.99 1.84
CA PRO A 392 -12.62 3.90 1.00
C PRO A 392 -13.49 2.90 1.77
N ALA A 393 -13.09 2.56 3.00
CA ALA A 393 -13.85 1.66 3.86
C ALA A 393 -15.19 2.28 4.26
N LEU A 394 -15.19 3.53 4.71
CA LEU A 394 -16.41 4.26 5.08
C LEU A 394 -17.36 4.40 3.90
N ARG A 395 -16.85 4.78 2.73
CA ARG A 395 -17.70 4.89 1.53
C ARG A 395 -18.30 3.57 1.06
N ALA A 396 -17.55 2.49 1.14
CA ALA A 396 -18.07 1.17 0.83
C ALA A 396 -19.25 0.77 1.72
N VAL A 397 -19.27 1.29 2.95
CA VAL A 397 -20.28 1.00 3.98
C VAL A 397 -21.52 1.89 3.87
N TRP A 398 -21.30 3.21 3.69
CA TRP A 398 -22.37 4.22 3.80
C TRP A 398 -23.18 4.41 2.51
N PHE A 399 -22.60 4.10 1.37
CA PHE A 399 -23.26 4.24 0.08
C PHE A 399 -23.50 2.86 -0.56
N PRO A 400 -24.52 2.11 -0.07
CA PRO A 400 -24.89 0.85 -0.68
C PRO A 400 -25.38 1.13 -2.11
N LEU A 401 -24.85 0.36 -3.05
CA LEU A 401 -25.24 0.43 -4.45
C LEU A 401 -26.67 -0.09 -4.66
N ALA A 402 -27.30 0.37 -5.75
CA ALA A 402 -28.54 -0.19 -6.23
C ALA A 402 -28.39 -1.72 -6.40
N ARG A 403 -29.50 -2.46 -6.25
CA ARG A 403 -29.52 -3.95 -6.30
C ARG A 403 -28.89 -4.57 -7.54
N SER A 404 -28.72 -3.80 -8.62
CA SER A 404 -28.13 -4.24 -9.89
C SER A 404 -26.60 -4.46 -9.85
N ASP A 405 -25.89 -3.85 -8.88
CA ASP A 405 -24.42 -3.82 -8.88
C ASP A 405 -23.77 -4.60 -7.72
N ILE A 406 -24.32 -5.78 -7.38
CA ILE A 406 -23.82 -6.63 -6.30
C ILE A 406 -22.34 -7.01 -6.50
N GLY A 407 -21.90 -7.21 -7.74
CA GLY A 407 -20.50 -7.53 -8.04
C GLY A 407 -19.53 -6.40 -7.69
N TYR A 408 -19.89 -5.17 -7.99
CA TYR A 408 -19.09 -3.98 -7.69
C TYR A 408 -19.00 -3.71 -6.18
N THR A 409 -20.14 -3.77 -5.47
CA THR A 409 -20.18 -3.60 -4.02
C THR A 409 -19.23 -4.57 -3.33
N ASN A 410 -19.26 -5.83 -3.72
CA ASN A 410 -18.42 -6.86 -3.14
C ASN A 410 -16.92 -6.64 -3.43
N MET A 411 -16.55 -6.15 -4.63
CA MET A 411 -15.16 -5.82 -4.96
C MET A 411 -14.66 -4.67 -4.08
N ARG A 412 -15.44 -3.61 -3.94
CA ARG A 412 -15.08 -2.47 -3.09
C ARG A 412 -14.87 -2.88 -1.63
N HIS A 413 -15.72 -3.73 -1.07
CA HIS A 413 -15.55 -4.21 0.30
C HIS A 413 -14.23 -4.95 0.50
N THR A 414 -13.86 -5.84 -0.44
CA THR A 414 -12.60 -6.57 -0.33
C THR A 414 -11.39 -5.68 -0.50
N LEU A 415 -11.43 -4.74 -1.44
CA LEU A 415 -10.35 -3.78 -1.62
C LEU A 415 -10.27 -2.80 -0.45
N SER A 416 -11.41 -2.43 0.16
CA SER A 416 -11.43 -1.67 1.42
C SER A 416 -10.80 -2.45 2.55
N ALA A 417 -11.09 -3.76 2.67
CA ALA A 417 -10.43 -4.61 3.65
C ALA A 417 -8.91 -4.70 3.41
N ALA A 418 -8.48 -4.76 2.15
CA ALA A 418 -7.05 -4.72 1.80
C ALA A 418 -6.38 -3.39 2.20
N VAL A 419 -7.08 -2.26 2.07
CA VAL A 419 -6.60 -0.96 2.55
C VAL A 419 -6.59 -0.90 4.08
N LEU A 420 -7.61 -1.46 4.74
CA LEU A 420 -7.67 -1.53 6.21
C LEU A 420 -6.53 -2.37 6.81
N ILE A 421 -6.01 -3.40 6.11
CA ILE A 421 -4.78 -4.09 6.53
C ILE A 421 -3.64 -3.08 6.71
N SER A 422 -3.43 -2.20 5.73
CA SER A 422 -2.37 -1.18 5.82
C SER A 422 -2.68 -0.12 6.87
N ALA A 423 -3.93 0.30 7.03
CA ALA A 423 -4.32 1.28 8.03
C ALA A 423 -4.13 0.76 9.46
N ILE A 424 -4.49 -0.49 9.73
CA ILE A 424 -4.27 -1.09 11.07
C ILE A 424 -2.77 -1.35 11.30
N ASP A 425 -2.05 -1.80 10.27
CA ASP A 425 -0.60 -2.04 10.40
C ASP A 425 0.15 -0.73 10.68
N SER A 426 -0.29 0.40 10.15
CA SER A 426 0.30 1.73 10.37
C SER A 426 0.30 2.18 11.83
N LEU A 427 -0.59 1.62 12.66
CA LEU A 427 -0.63 1.88 14.10
C LEU A 427 0.56 1.28 14.85
N LEU A 428 1.23 0.29 14.28
CA LEU A 428 2.32 -0.46 14.93
C LEU A 428 3.59 -0.54 14.08
N ASN A 429 3.49 -0.21 12.81
CA ASN A 429 4.58 -0.26 11.84
C ASN A 429 4.56 0.99 10.96
N SER A 430 5.67 1.26 10.31
CA SER A 430 5.79 2.38 9.37
C SER A 430 5.87 1.92 7.91
N ALA A 431 5.21 0.82 7.58
CA ALA A 431 5.20 0.28 6.22
C ALA A 431 3.82 0.42 5.59
N ILE A 432 3.76 0.99 4.38
CA ILE A 432 2.55 1.11 3.58
C ILE A 432 2.79 0.55 2.17
N ILE A 433 1.74 0.02 1.56
CA ILE A 433 1.78 -0.48 0.18
C ILE A 433 1.29 0.64 -0.75
N LEU A 434 2.19 1.51 -1.20
CA LEU A 434 1.84 2.69 -2.01
C LEU A 434 0.96 2.37 -3.25
N PRO A 435 1.12 1.25 -3.98
CA PRO A 435 0.21 0.90 -5.07
C PRO A 435 -1.28 0.80 -4.67
N LEU A 436 -1.61 0.62 -3.38
CA LEU A 436 -2.99 0.69 -2.91
C LEU A 436 -3.62 2.07 -3.09
N LEU A 437 -2.82 3.13 -3.23
CA LEU A 437 -3.33 4.47 -3.54
C LEU A 437 -4.06 4.55 -4.89
N LEU A 438 -3.72 3.68 -5.86
CA LEU A 438 -4.51 3.52 -7.08
C LEU A 438 -5.95 3.08 -6.76
N VAL A 439 -6.08 2.14 -5.86
CA VAL A 439 -7.38 1.59 -5.43
C VAL A 439 -8.13 2.62 -4.58
N ILE A 440 -7.45 3.27 -3.64
CA ILE A 440 -8.00 4.36 -2.81
C ILE A 440 -8.55 5.46 -3.70
N GLY A 441 -7.75 5.98 -4.64
CA GLY A 441 -8.18 6.99 -5.60
C GLY A 441 -9.38 6.54 -6.41
N GLY A 442 -9.36 5.32 -6.94
CA GLY A 442 -10.47 4.76 -7.72
C GLY A 442 -11.77 4.61 -6.94
N MET A 443 -11.69 4.19 -5.66
CA MET A 443 -12.85 4.02 -4.79
C MET A 443 -13.40 5.33 -4.23
N THR A 444 -12.66 6.42 -4.32
CA THR A 444 -13.06 7.75 -3.83
C THR A 444 -14.21 8.35 -4.65
N ILE A 445 -14.29 8.05 -5.94
CA ILE A 445 -15.47 8.38 -6.76
C ILE A 445 -16.21 7.10 -7.12
N TRP A 446 -17.50 7.26 -7.27
CA TRP A 446 -18.34 6.25 -7.85
C TRP A 446 -19.02 6.80 -9.10
N THR A 447 -18.95 6.02 -10.18
CA THR A 447 -19.77 6.25 -11.39
C THR A 447 -20.66 5.06 -11.58
N SER A 448 -21.98 5.30 -11.68
CA SER A 448 -22.99 4.24 -11.88
C SER A 448 -23.00 3.68 -13.31
N THR A 449 -22.16 4.19 -14.18
CA THR A 449 -22.10 3.82 -15.59
C THR A 449 -20.85 3.01 -15.89
N ASP A 450 -21.04 1.79 -16.36
CA ASP A 450 -20.03 1.06 -17.14
C ASP A 450 -19.79 1.85 -18.44
N THR A 451 -19.04 2.95 -18.35
CA THR A 451 -18.67 3.70 -19.54
C THR A 451 -17.61 2.91 -20.30
N GLU A 452 -17.93 2.59 -21.55
CA GLU A 452 -17.14 1.92 -22.59
C GLU A 452 -15.81 2.65 -22.91
N VAL A 453 -14.92 2.79 -21.93
CA VAL A 453 -13.63 3.49 -22.12
C VAL A 453 -12.63 2.64 -22.92
N ASP A 454 -12.76 1.31 -22.89
CA ASP A 454 -11.86 0.43 -23.65
C ASP A 454 -12.23 0.30 -25.14
N THR A 455 -13.49 0.56 -25.51
CA THR A 455 -13.91 0.48 -26.92
C THR A 455 -13.33 1.59 -27.78
N ASP A 456 -13.09 2.77 -27.23
CA ASP A 456 -12.53 3.90 -27.98
C ASP A 456 -11.03 3.74 -28.25
N PHE A 457 -10.29 3.06 -27.37
CA PHE A 457 -8.88 2.77 -27.61
C PHE A 457 -8.70 1.65 -28.64
N GLU A 458 -9.54 0.60 -28.61
CA GLU A 458 -9.54 -0.43 -29.66
C GLU A 458 -9.98 0.14 -31.00
N LYS A 459 -10.98 1.02 -31.04
CA LYS A 459 -11.42 1.73 -32.26
C LYS A 459 -10.34 2.69 -32.79
N SER A 460 -9.68 3.45 -31.91
CA SER A 460 -8.58 4.35 -32.30
C SER A 460 -7.37 3.58 -32.83
N ARG A 461 -7.08 2.40 -32.29
CA ARG A 461 -5.97 1.55 -32.73
C ARG A 461 -6.31 0.78 -34.01
N ALA A 462 -7.55 0.36 -34.20
CA ALA A 462 -8.03 -0.20 -35.45
C ALA A 462 -7.98 0.85 -36.61
N ALA A 463 -8.23 2.12 -36.29
CA ALA A 463 -8.11 3.22 -37.22
C ALA A 463 -6.66 3.62 -37.53
N SER A 464 -5.70 3.32 -36.65
CA SER A 464 -4.28 3.65 -36.85
C SER A 464 -3.45 2.58 -37.56
N GLY A 465 -4.03 1.47 -37.98
CA GLY A 465 -3.39 0.46 -38.82
C GLY A 465 -2.22 -0.34 -38.20
N THR A 466 -2.02 -0.31 -36.90
CA THR A 466 -0.96 -1.07 -36.24
C THR A 466 -1.33 -2.55 -36.10
N PRO A 467 -0.49 -3.54 -36.56
CA PRO A 467 -0.83 -4.94 -36.52
C PRO A 467 -0.97 -5.46 -35.08
N GLY A 468 -2.18 -5.91 -34.75
CA GLY A 468 -2.46 -6.54 -33.46
C GLY A 468 -2.19 -8.04 -33.52
N TRP A 469 -1.61 -8.57 -32.46
CA TRP A 469 -1.49 -10.00 -32.21
C TRP A 469 -2.90 -10.61 -32.06
N ARG A 470 -3.33 -11.43 -33.02
CA ARG A 470 -4.62 -12.14 -32.98
C ARG A 470 -4.52 -13.32 -32.02
N GLY A 471 -4.90 -13.10 -30.77
CA GLY A 471 -5.29 -14.20 -29.88
C GLY A 471 -6.69 -14.69 -30.28
N SER A 472 -6.78 -15.95 -30.70
CA SER A 472 -8.01 -16.63 -31.10
C SER A 472 -9.02 -16.62 -29.94
N GLN A 473 -10.10 -15.86 -30.07
CA GLN A 473 -11.32 -16.09 -29.30
C GLN A 473 -12.51 -16.03 -30.26
N ASN A 474 -13.09 -17.18 -30.47
CA ASN A 474 -14.31 -17.37 -31.25
C ASN A 474 -15.52 -17.34 -30.28
N PRO A 475 -16.35 -16.28 -30.24
CA PRO A 475 -17.58 -16.31 -29.47
C PRO A 475 -18.72 -16.83 -30.36
N ARG A 476 -19.14 -18.07 -30.14
CA ARG A 476 -20.42 -18.57 -30.67
C ARG A 476 -21.56 -17.69 -30.15
N ARG A 477 -22.12 -16.86 -30.99
CA ARG A 477 -23.42 -16.19 -30.82
C ARG A 477 -24.51 -17.25 -30.67
N LYS A 478 -25.08 -17.37 -29.47
CA LYS A 478 -26.40 -17.99 -29.31
C LYS A 478 -27.47 -16.92 -29.50
N THR A 479 -28.17 -17.02 -30.62
CA THR A 479 -29.39 -16.28 -30.89
C THR A 479 -30.48 -16.72 -29.92
N ALA A 480 -30.97 -15.79 -29.09
CA ALA A 480 -32.18 -16.00 -28.29
C ALA A 480 -33.41 -15.84 -29.20
N LYS A 481 -34.22 -16.90 -29.32
CA LYS A 481 -35.57 -16.86 -29.89
C LYS A 481 -36.49 -16.12 -28.92
N VAL A 482 -37.07 -15.06 -29.43
CA VAL A 482 -38.25 -14.41 -28.80
C VAL A 482 -39.45 -15.33 -29.07
N VAL A 483 -40.11 -15.80 -28.02
CA VAL A 483 -41.44 -16.39 -28.09
C VAL A 483 -42.40 -15.41 -27.38
N ARG A 484 -43.51 -15.18 -28.10
CA ARG A 484 -44.61 -14.27 -27.78
C ARG A 484 -45.24 -14.57 -26.39
#